data_4320a3e469eed6790dee9507aaccbb70
#
_entry.id   4320a3e469eed6790dee9507aaccbb70
#
_cell.length_a   1.000
_cell.length_b   1.000
_cell.length_c   1.000
_cell.angle_alpha   90.00
_cell.angle_beta   90.00
_cell.angle_gamma   90.00
#
_symmetry.space_group_name_H-M   'P 1'
#
loop_
_entity.id
_entity.type
_entity.pdbx_description
1 polymer ?
#
loop_
_entity_poly.entity_id
_entity_poly.type
_entity_poly.pdbx_seq_one_letter_code
_entity_poly.pdbx_strand_id
1 'polypeptide(L)'
;MNFLSGFRTNAATTDFAAVLPEDLEAVLKAAAEISMGTEISDSDISHIHSLCDQVISISQYRSQLAEYLRNRMTAIAPNLTVLVGELVGARLISHAGSLLNLAKHPASTIQILGAEKALFRALKTKHDTPKYGLIYHVCGCKKGLMETVNLHPF
;
A
#
# COMPACT_ATOMS: atom_id res chain seq x y z
N MET A 1 10.75 14.63 32.96
CA MET A 1 9.38 14.29 33.40
C MET A 1 9.00 13.02 32.68
N ASN A 2 8.94 11.89 33.41
CA ASN A 2 8.71 10.56 32.83
C ASN A 2 7.25 10.43 32.36
N PHE A 3 7.01 10.78 31.10
CA PHE A 3 5.68 10.71 30.50
C PHE A 3 5.15 9.27 30.36
N LEU A 4 6.05 8.28 30.27
CA LEU A 4 5.69 6.89 30.03
C LEU A 4 5.65 5.98 31.27
N SER A 5 6.33 6.30 32.35
CA SER A 5 6.14 5.57 33.63
C SER A 5 4.76 5.84 34.21
N GLY A 6 4.19 7.01 33.92
CA GLY A 6 2.80 7.35 34.23
C GLY A 6 1.77 6.90 33.21
N PHE A 7 2.15 6.33 32.05
CA PHE A 7 1.22 6.06 30.96
C PHE A 7 0.15 5.03 31.36
N ARG A 8 0.46 4.02 32.13
CA ARG A 8 -0.51 3.02 32.60
C ARG A 8 -1.56 3.63 33.52
N THR A 9 -1.12 4.47 34.45
CA THR A 9 -2.01 5.13 35.43
C THR A 9 -2.76 6.31 34.82
N ASN A 10 -2.14 6.99 33.83
CA ASN A 10 -2.71 8.17 33.21
C ASN A 10 -3.47 7.88 31.91
N ALA A 11 -3.35 6.69 31.33
CA ALA A 11 -4.03 6.34 30.09
C ALA A 11 -5.57 6.43 30.22
N ALA A 12 -6.12 6.09 31.38
CA ALA A 12 -7.56 6.18 31.63
C ALA A 12 -8.06 7.65 31.72
N THR A 13 -7.19 8.56 32.17
CA THR A 13 -7.52 9.98 32.38
C THR A 13 -7.15 10.87 31.20
N THR A 14 -6.31 10.38 30.27
CA THR A 14 -5.88 11.14 29.10
C THR A 14 -6.94 11.08 28.01
N ASP A 15 -7.25 12.22 27.42
CA ASP A 15 -8.15 12.34 26.28
C ASP A 15 -7.38 12.13 24.98
N PHE A 16 -7.73 11.11 24.22
CA PHE A 16 -7.14 10.78 22.91
C PHE A 16 -8.07 11.11 21.75
N ALA A 17 -9.25 11.68 22.00
CA ALA A 17 -10.26 11.96 20.96
C ALA A 17 -9.75 12.88 19.84
N ALA A 18 -8.73 13.72 20.14
CA ALA A 18 -8.12 14.58 19.13
C ALA A 18 -7.25 13.84 18.10
N VAL A 19 -6.79 12.62 18.41
CA VAL A 19 -5.79 11.88 17.62
C VAL A 19 -6.32 10.52 17.15
N LEU A 20 -7.18 9.88 17.95
CA LEU A 20 -7.67 8.54 17.69
C LEU A 20 -9.19 8.52 17.48
N PRO A 21 -9.72 7.66 16.60
CA PRO A 21 -11.15 7.36 16.55
C PRO A 21 -11.60 6.70 17.86
N GLU A 22 -12.86 6.91 18.20
CA GLU A 22 -13.47 6.49 19.47
C GLU A 22 -13.32 4.97 19.73
N ASP A 23 -13.49 4.16 18.70
CA ASP A 23 -13.31 2.69 18.77
C ASP A 23 -11.90 2.30 19.20
N LEU A 24 -10.87 2.98 18.66
CA LEU A 24 -9.47 2.69 18.96
C LEU A 24 -9.08 3.24 20.35
N GLU A 25 -9.66 4.33 20.79
CA GLU A 25 -9.43 4.88 22.11
C GLU A 25 -9.89 3.90 23.22
N ALA A 26 -11.08 3.31 23.05
CA ALA A 26 -11.61 2.32 24.00
C ALA A 26 -10.70 1.08 24.08
N VAL A 27 -10.25 0.57 22.94
CA VAL A 27 -9.33 -0.57 22.88
C VAL A 27 -7.98 -0.25 23.51
N LEU A 28 -7.44 0.96 23.29
CA LEU A 28 -6.17 1.40 23.86
C LEU A 28 -6.26 1.50 25.40
N LYS A 29 -7.34 2.08 25.92
CA LYS A 29 -7.57 2.22 27.37
C LYS A 29 -7.69 0.85 28.04
N ALA A 30 -8.45 -0.06 27.45
CA ALA A 30 -8.59 -1.43 27.97
C ALA A 30 -7.24 -2.20 27.90
N ALA A 31 -6.46 -2.04 26.85
CA ALA A 31 -5.15 -2.66 26.73
C ALA A 31 -4.14 -2.09 27.75
N ALA A 32 -4.22 -0.80 28.07
CA ALA A 32 -3.36 -0.15 29.05
C ALA A 32 -3.60 -0.66 30.49
N GLU A 33 -4.84 -0.99 30.85
CA GLU A 33 -5.18 -1.58 32.15
C GLU A 33 -4.54 -2.94 32.38
N ILE A 34 -4.50 -3.78 31.34
CA ILE A 34 -4.01 -5.17 31.42
C ILE A 34 -2.50 -5.26 31.13
N SER A 35 -1.86 -4.17 30.74
CA SER A 35 -0.48 -4.15 30.30
C SER A 35 0.50 -4.56 31.42
N MET A 36 1.30 -5.59 31.17
CA MET A 36 2.42 -6.03 32.01
C MET A 36 3.80 -5.55 31.50
N GLY A 37 3.83 -4.52 30.64
CA GLY A 37 5.07 -3.99 30.08
C GLY A 37 6.06 -3.49 31.15
N THR A 38 7.33 -3.43 30.81
CA THR A 38 8.39 -2.84 31.63
C THR A 38 8.53 -1.35 31.32
N GLU A 39 9.22 -0.62 32.19
CA GLU A 39 9.56 0.78 31.94
C GLU A 39 10.52 0.89 30.75
N ILE A 40 10.31 1.93 29.94
CA ILE A 40 11.14 2.22 28.75
C ILE A 40 12.17 3.29 29.12
N SER A 41 13.40 3.19 28.57
CA SER A 41 14.43 4.20 28.78
C SER A 41 14.10 5.48 28.00
N ASP A 42 14.59 6.64 28.51
CA ASP A 42 14.39 7.93 27.82
C ASP A 42 15.05 7.95 26.42
N SER A 43 16.11 7.18 26.24
CA SER A 43 16.77 6.97 24.95
C SER A 43 15.84 6.27 23.95
N ASP A 44 15.13 5.23 24.37
CA ASP A 44 14.22 4.49 23.49
C ASP A 44 13.00 5.34 23.13
N ILE A 45 12.52 6.16 24.06
CA ILE A 45 11.45 7.13 23.79
C ILE A 45 11.88 8.13 22.71
N SER A 46 13.08 8.65 22.80
CA SER A 46 13.64 9.58 21.80
C SER A 46 13.75 8.93 20.43
N HIS A 47 14.18 7.67 20.38
CA HIS A 47 14.23 6.91 19.12
C HIS A 47 12.83 6.69 18.53
N ILE A 48 11.85 6.33 19.36
CA ILE A 48 10.45 6.16 18.91
C ILE A 48 9.90 7.46 18.34
N HIS A 49 10.11 8.60 19.01
CA HIS A 49 9.67 9.91 18.49
C HIS A 49 10.31 10.20 17.14
N SER A 50 11.62 10.01 17.01
CA SER A 50 12.32 10.21 15.73
C SER A 50 11.76 9.34 14.61
N LEU A 51 11.45 8.07 14.90
CA LEU A 51 10.84 7.17 13.92
C LEU A 51 9.41 7.60 13.56
N CYS A 52 8.61 8.04 14.53
CA CYS A 52 7.27 8.55 14.28
C CYS A 52 7.30 9.78 13.36
N ASP A 53 8.20 10.72 13.61
CA ASP A 53 8.37 11.91 12.80
C ASP A 53 8.76 11.55 11.35
N GLN A 54 9.65 10.57 11.17
CA GLN A 54 10.02 10.07 9.86
C GLN A 54 8.83 9.42 9.14
N VAL A 55 8.04 8.59 9.83
CA VAL A 55 6.86 7.95 9.25
C VAL A 55 5.82 8.99 8.82
N ILE A 56 5.57 10.00 9.65
CA ILE A 56 4.65 11.10 9.33
C ILE A 56 5.13 11.85 8.08
N SER A 57 6.41 12.22 8.05
CA SER A 57 7.02 12.91 6.91
C SER A 57 6.91 12.10 5.61
N ILE A 58 7.23 10.81 5.65
CA ILE A 58 7.14 9.92 4.49
C ILE A 58 5.67 9.75 4.05
N SER A 59 4.73 9.65 5.00
CA SER A 59 3.30 9.55 4.70
C SER A 59 2.77 10.78 3.99
N GLN A 60 3.16 11.98 4.44
CA GLN A 60 2.82 13.25 3.80
C GLN A 60 3.41 13.32 2.39
N TYR A 61 4.68 12.96 2.24
CA TYR A 61 5.35 12.95 0.93
C TYR A 61 4.70 11.95 -0.04
N ARG A 62 4.30 10.78 0.45
CA ARG A 62 3.54 9.80 -0.35
C ARG A 62 2.22 10.38 -0.86
N SER A 63 1.50 11.11 -0.03
CA SER A 63 0.24 11.77 -0.41
C SER A 63 0.46 12.82 -1.50
N GLN A 64 1.47 13.67 -1.35
CA GLN A 64 1.84 14.67 -2.35
C GLN A 64 2.25 14.05 -3.69
N LEU A 65 3.03 12.96 -3.65
CA LEU A 65 3.41 12.23 -4.85
C LEU A 65 2.22 11.59 -5.55
N ALA A 66 1.26 11.04 -4.80
CA ALA A 66 0.05 10.45 -5.37
C ALA A 66 -0.79 11.52 -6.11
N GLU A 67 -0.94 12.71 -5.52
CA GLU A 67 -1.63 13.82 -6.15
C GLU A 67 -0.90 14.32 -7.40
N TYR A 68 0.41 14.50 -7.30
CA TYR A 68 1.24 14.87 -8.45
C TYR A 68 1.12 13.86 -9.60
N LEU A 69 1.18 12.56 -9.28
CA LEU A 69 1.04 11.49 -10.26
C LEU A 69 -0.31 11.53 -10.94
N ARG A 70 -1.40 11.72 -10.17
CA ARG A 70 -2.77 11.84 -10.69
C ARG A 70 -2.87 12.97 -11.71
N ASN A 71 -2.40 14.16 -11.36
CA ASN A 71 -2.44 15.34 -12.21
C ASN A 71 -1.64 15.11 -13.51
N ARG A 72 -0.46 14.51 -13.41
CA ARG A 72 0.37 14.20 -14.58
C ARG A 72 -0.24 13.13 -15.48
N MET A 73 -0.76 12.06 -14.91
CA MET A 73 -1.38 10.98 -15.70
C MET A 73 -2.64 11.45 -16.41
N THR A 74 -3.44 12.29 -15.80
CA THR A 74 -4.61 12.88 -16.44
C THR A 74 -4.24 13.77 -17.64
N ALA A 75 -3.11 14.47 -17.57
CA ALA A 75 -2.62 15.31 -18.66
C ALA A 75 -1.98 14.49 -19.81
N ILE A 76 -1.22 13.42 -19.48
CA ILE A 76 -0.44 12.67 -20.47
C ILE A 76 -1.27 11.57 -21.12
N ALA A 77 -2.07 10.82 -20.35
CA ALA A 77 -2.78 9.63 -20.80
C ALA A 77 -4.16 9.52 -20.14
N PRO A 78 -5.11 10.42 -20.44
CA PRO A 78 -6.42 10.43 -19.80
C PRO A 78 -7.20 9.13 -20.03
N ASN A 79 -7.18 8.58 -21.24
CA ASN A 79 -7.89 7.35 -21.57
C ASN A 79 -7.33 6.13 -20.82
N LEU A 80 -6.00 6.04 -20.68
CA LEU A 80 -5.35 4.97 -19.92
C LEU A 80 -5.69 5.11 -18.43
N THR A 81 -5.72 6.32 -17.91
CA THR A 81 -6.06 6.60 -16.51
C THR A 81 -7.50 6.19 -16.18
N VAL A 82 -8.44 6.44 -17.07
CA VAL A 82 -9.84 6.00 -16.91
C VAL A 82 -9.96 4.47 -16.97
N LEU A 83 -9.18 3.82 -17.83
CA LEU A 83 -9.26 2.36 -18.03
C LEU A 83 -8.66 1.56 -16.87
N VAL A 84 -7.45 1.90 -16.45
CA VAL A 84 -6.66 1.09 -15.47
C VAL A 84 -6.36 1.81 -14.16
N GLY A 85 -6.66 3.08 -14.07
CA GLY A 85 -6.32 3.95 -12.94
C GLY A 85 -4.93 4.58 -13.08
N GLU A 86 -4.71 5.66 -12.33
CA GLU A 86 -3.49 6.47 -12.42
C GLU A 86 -2.22 5.71 -12.02
N LEU A 87 -2.28 4.94 -10.93
CA LEU A 87 -1.12 4.24 -10.40
C LEU A 87 -0.68 3.08 -11.30
N VAL A 88 -1.64 2.27 -11.75
CA VAL A 88 -1.34 1.13 -12.62
C VAL A 88 -0.93 1.62 -14.01
N GLY A 89 -1.61 2.64 -14.55
CA GLY A 89 -1.24 3.26 -15.81
C GLY A 89 0.19 3.81 -15.83
N ALA A 90 0.59 4.52 -14.77
CA ALA A 90 1.96 5.01 -14.63
C ALA A 90 2.98 3.89 -14.56
N ARG A 91 2.70 2.81 -13.84
CA ARG A 91 3.57 1.63 -13.77
C ARG A 91 3.70 0.94 -15.13
N LEU A 92 2.61 0.81 -15.88
CA LEU A 92 2.63 0.23 -17.23
C LEU A 92 3.52 1.05 -18.18
N ILE A 93 3.39 2.39 -18.16
CA ILE A 93 4.24 3.28 -18.95
C ILE A 93 5.71 3.15 -18.54
N SER A 94 5.98 3.08 -17.24
CA SER A 94 7.34 2.94 -16.70
C SER A 94 8.00 1.62 -17.14
N HIS A 95 7.27 0.50 -17.10
CA HIS A 95 7.76 -0.80 -17.57
C HIS A 95 7.95 -0.86 -19.09
N ALA A 96 7.08 -0.23 -19.86
CA ALA A 96 7.21 -0.13 -21.31
C ALA A 96 8.27 0.88 -21.76
N GLY A 97 8.72 1.76 -20.87
CA GLY A 97 9.68 2.84 -21.13
C GLY A 97 9.03 4.11 -21.71
N SER A 98 7.94 4.01 -22.47
CA SER A 98 7.18 5.14 -23.00
C SER A 98 5.74 4.76 -23.33
N LEU A 99 4.85 5.77 -23.44
CA LEU A 99 3.47 5.56 -23.89
C LEU A 99 3.39 5.00 -25.32
N LEU A 100 4.27 5.48 -26.20
CA LEU A 100 4.35 5.00 -27.59
C LEU A 100 4.79 3.52 -27.66
N ASN A 101 5.72 3.11 -26.84
CA ASN A 101 6.13 1.71 -26.76
C ASN A 101 5.01 0.85 -26.20
N LEU A 102 4.32 1.31 -25.16
CA LEU A 102 3.15 0.61 -24.60
C LEU A 102 2.08 0.37 -25.66
N ALA A 103 1.80 1.36 -26.53
CA ALA A 103 0.85 1.24 -27.62
C ALA A 103 1.27 0.22 -28.71
N LYS A 104 2.56 -0.03 -28.86
CA LYS A 104 3.10 -1.01 -29.82
C LYS A 104 3.13 -2.44 -29.28
N HIS A 105 3.03 -2.62 -27.96
CA HIS A 105 3.06 -3.96 -27.38
C HIS A 105 1.77 -4.73 -27.67
N PRO A 106 1.87 -6.03 -28.03
CA PRO A 106 0.71 -6.89 -28.15
C PRO A 106 0.03 -7.10 -26.80
N ALA A 107 -1.27 -7.38 -26.83
CA ALA A 107 -2.09 -7.54 -25.61
C ALA A 107 -1.52 -8.60 -24.63
N SER A 108 -0.97 -9.70 -25.17
CA SER A 108 -0.33 -10.75 -24.37
C SER A 108 0.86 -10.24 -23.57
N THR A 109 1.67 -9.35 -24.14
CA THR A 109 2.82 -8.74 -23.46
C THR A 109 2.35 -7.77 -22.38
N ILE A 110 1.33 -6.94 -22.66
CA ILE A 110 0.75 -6.01 -21.67
C ILE A 110 0.15 -6.78 -20.50
N GLN A 111 -0.47 -7.93 -20.75
CA GLN A 111 -1.05 -8.79 -19.71
C GLN A 111 -0.02 -9.29 -18.70
N ILE A 112 1.19 -9.58 -19.14
CA ILE A 112 2.27 -10.15 -18.31
C ILE A 112 3.20 -9.05 -17.79
N LEU A 113 3.10 -7.83 -18.29
CA LEU A 113 3.97 -6.72 -17.94
C LEU A 113 4.02 -6.51 -16.42
N GLY A 114 5.23 -6.46 -15.85
CA GLY A 114 5.47 -6.41 -14.39
C GLY A 114 5.62 -7.77 -13.71
N ALA A 115 5.39 -8.88 -14.42
CA ALA A 115 5.64 -10.23 -13.94
C ALA A 115 6.78 -10.93 -14.71
N GLU A 116 7.66 -10.17 -15.36
CA GLU A 116 8.72 -10.69 -16.23
C GLU A 116 9.66 -11.65 -15.50
N LYS A 117 10.04 -11.30 -14.26
CA LYS A 117 10.93 -12.15 -13.44
C LYS A 117 10.27 -13.49 -13.07
N ALA A 118 8.97 -13.48 -12.79
CA ALA A 118 8.20 -14.70 -12.51
C ALA A 118 8.07 -15.56 -13.79
N LEU A 119 7.81 -14.94 -14.93
CA LEU A 119 7.75 -15.61 -16.24
C LEU A 119 9.08 -16.31 -16.56
N PHE A 120 10.21 -15.60 -16.46
CA PHE A 120 11.53 -16.20 -16.72
C PHE A 120 11.87 -17.32 -15.75
N ARG A 121 11.46 -17.20 -14.48
CA ARG A 121 11.64 -18.27 -13.50
C ARG A 121 10.81 -19.50 -13.88
N ALA A 122 9.54 -19.33 -14.21
CA ALA A 122 8.64 -20.40 -14.62
C ALA A 122 9.15 -21.14 -15.86
N LEU A 123 9.65 -20.41 -16.86
CA LEU A 123 10.26 -21.00 -18.06
C LEU A 123 11.50 -21.84 -17.73
N LYS A 124 12.36 -21.38 -16.80
CA LYS A 124 13.55 -22.14 -16.37
C LYS A 124 13.20 -23.40 -15.60
N THR A 125 12.20 -23.33 -14.73
CA THR A 125 11.80 -24.44 -13.85
C THR A 125 10.70 -25.32 -14.45
N LYS A 126 10.23 -25.02 -15.67
CA LYS A 126 9.13 -25.71 -16.36
C LYS A 126 7.83 -25.77 -15.52
N HIS A 127 7.58 -24.73 -14.73
CA HIS A 127 6.31 -24.55 -14.01
C HIS A 127 5.35 -23.66 -14.81
N ASP A 128 4.10 -23.61 -14.37
CA ASP A 128 3.08 -22.78 -14.97
C ASP A 128 3.48 -21.31 -15.01
N THR A 129 3.27 -20.68 -16.17
CA THR A 129 3.60 -19.28 -16.37
C THR A 129 2.58 -18.37 -15.69
N PRO A 130 3.02 -17.19 -15.18
CA PRO A 130 2.09 -16.24 -14.57
C PRO A 130 1.07 -15.76 -15.61
N LYS A 131 -0.21 -15.80 -15.27
CA LYS A 131 -1.30 -15.38 -16.17
C LYS A 131 -1.45 -13.86 -16.24
N TYR A 132 -1.09 -13.14 -15.16
CA TYR A 132 -1.30 -11.70 -15.04
C TYR A 132 -0.10 -11.02 -14.39
N GLY A 133 0.19 -9.78 -14.83
CA GLY A 133 1.17 -8.88 -14.24
C GLY A 133 0.50 -7.70 -13.50
N LEU A 134 0.91 -6.48 -13.82
CA LEU A 134 0.39 -5.26 -13.21
C LEU A 134 -1.12 -5.07 -13.37
N ILE A 135 -1.69 -5.58 -14.45
CA ILE A 135 -3.14 -5.50 -14.74
C ILE A 135 -3.99 -6.17 -13.66
N TYR A 136 -3.46 -7.15 -12.94
CA TYR A 136 -4.17 -7.80 -11.83
C TYR A 136 -4.67 -6.79 -10.76
N HIS A 137 -3.96 -5.68 -10.60
CA HIS A 137 -4.31 -4.64 -9.64
C HIS A 137 -5.40 -3.68 -10.11
N VAL A 138 -5.87 -3.82 -11.35
CA VAL A 138 -7.00 -3.03 -11.86
C VAL A 138 -8.29 -3.51 -11.21
N CYS A 139 -9.08 -2.57 -10.70
CA CYS A 139 -10.30 -2.87 -9.93
C CYS A 139 -11.30 -3.76 -10.69
N GLY A 140 -11.41 -3.57 -12.01
CA GLY A 140 -12.27 -4.39 -12.88
C GLY A 140 -11.83 -5.85 -13.02
N CYS A 141 -10.51 -6.09 -13.08
CA CYS A 141 -9.98 -7.45 -13.17
C CYS A 141 -10.19 -8.26 -11.89
N LYS A 142 -10.13 -7.61 -10.73
CA LYS A 142 -10.40 -8.29 -9.44
C LYS A 142 -11.83 -8.80 -9.34
N LYS A 143 -12.81 -8.00 -9.80
CA LYS A 143 -14.22 -8.43 -9.79
C LYS A 143 -14.46 -9.60 -10.75
N GLY A 144 -13.98 -9.51 -11.98
CA GLY A 144 -14.12 -10.59 -12.96
C GLY A 144 -13.41 -11.89 -12.54
N LEU A 145 -12.26 -11.78 -11.86
CA LEU A 145 -11.53 -12.97 -11.39
C LEU A 145 -12.21 -13.63 -10.20
N MET A 146 -12.83 -12.86 -9.29
CA MET A 146 -13.60 -13.44 -8.18
C MET A 146 -14.86 -14.16 -8.67
N GLU A 147 -15.52 -13.66 -9.71
CA GLU A 147 -16.67 -14.34 -10.28
C GLU A 147 -16.28 -15.66 -10.97
N THR A 148 -15.12 -15.71 -11.63
CA THR A 148 -14.65 -16.94 -12.30
C THR A 148 -14.06 -17.98 -11.33
N VAL A 149 -13.48 -17.55 -10.21
CA VAL A 149 -12.93 -18.46 -9.18
C VAL A 149 -14.05 -19.11 -8.34
N ASN A 150 -15.19 -18.42 -8.15
CA ASN A 150 -16.36 -19.00 -7.48
C ASN A 150 -17.11 -20.04 -8.32
N LEU A 151 -16.76 -20.21 -9.60
CA LEU A 151 -17.37 -21.20 -10.50
C LEU A 151 -16.61 -22.54 -10.54
N HIS A 152 -15.44 -22.66 -9.90
CA HIS A 152 -14.72 -23.92 -9.75
C HIS A 152 -14.30 -24.13 -8.30
N PRO A 153 -15.11 -24.86 -7.50
CA PRO A 153 -14.63 -25.39 -6.22
C PRO A 153 -13.76 -26.61 -6.51
N PHE A 154 -12.45 -26.46 -6.32
CA PHE A 154 -11.51 -27.55 -6.06
C PHE A 154 -10.68 -27.21 -4.84
#